data_c80b1dc239846e0738c25a1a35d8012e
#
_entry.id   c80b1dc239846e0738c25a1a35d8012e
#
_cell.length_a   1.000
_cell.length_b   1.000
_cell.length_c   1.000
_cell.angle_alpha   90.00
_cell.angle_beta   90.00
_cell.angle_gamma   90.00
#
_symmetry.space_group_name_H-M   'P 1'
#
loop_
_entity.id
_entity.type
_entity.pdbx_description
1 polymer ?
#
loop_
_entity_poly.entity_id
_entity_poly.type
_entity_poly.pdbx_seq_one_letter_code
_entity_poly.pdbx_strand_id
1 'polypeptide(L)'
;MFEAHFQTFEEPESGVALAARLAAFREELARRKLTGFVIPRADQQQNEYVAASEERLAWLTGFTGSAGMAIVLTREAAVFVDGRYTLQAAKQVDRKAWHIEPLADPPPEDWLAKHLVAGDRLGFDPWLHTSAAAERLAAACTKAGAELVAVDSNPLDQVWTERPAPPLGPVSVHGMQFSGEIEAEKLKRIRLEIHRLGADALVLSDSHAVAWTFNVRGADVSHTPLPLSYALVPKDGRPTVFIDHRKLSNLTRDHLEQSADVREPDALVPDLTALARSGAAIALDSATAADALSRLIAGAGGKPVRGSDPVSLLKAVKNLTEIEGTRTAHQRDAVALTRFLAWIDREAPSGALTEIDTVEALETFRRQTCALKDVSFPTIAGTGPNGAIVHYRVTRKSNRRISPGDLLLIDSGAQYEDGTTDVTRTIAIGAPSDEMRDRFTRVLRGHIAIARAIFPDGTTGAQLDSFARQFLWQAGLDFEHGTGHGVGSYLSVHEGPARISKLGTTPLKRGMILSNEPGYYKTDAYGIRIENLELVIGADVAGAEKPVNAFETLTLAPIDRSLIDVNMLSATELKWLNDYHERVNRAVRPHLDDNATKLWLDEATAALLPL
;
A
#
# COMPACT_ATOMS: atom_id res chain seq x y z
N MET A 1 -19.13 -5.01 -23.71
CA MET A 1 -19.66 -4.65 -22.38
C MET A 1 -18.46 -4.51 -21.47
N PHE A 2 -18.37 -3.45 -20.70
CA PHE A 2 -17.32 -3.30 -19.70
C PHE A 2 -17.65 -4.17 -18.49
N GLU A 3 -16.65 -4.73 -17.85
CA GLU A 3 -16.79 -5.58 -16.65
C GLU A 3 -15.49 -5.62 -15.85
N ALA A 4 -15.60 -5.72 -14.53
CA ALA A 4 -14.48 -5.93 -13.62
C ALA A 4 -14.34 -7.43 -13.29
N HIS A 5 -13.12 -7.97 -13.39
CA HIS A 5 -12.78 -9.36 -13.06
C HIS A 5 -11.97 -9.45 -11.76
N PHE A 6 -11.18 -8.43 -11.46
CA PHE A 6 -10.28 -8.40 -10.31
C PHE A 6 -10.85 -7.65 -9.10
N GLN A 7 -12.03 -7.04 -9.25
CA GLN A 7 -12.66 -6.20 -8.24
C GLN A 7 -14.11 -6.58 -8.04
N THR A 8 -14.64 -6.35 -6.84
CA THR A 8 -16.04 -6.57 -6.50
C THR A 8 -16.66 -5.31 -5.91
N PHE A 9 -17.97 -5.16 -6.04
CA PHE A 9 -18.72 -4.01 -5.56
C PHE A 9 -19.72 -4.39 -4.46
N GLU A 10 -19.50 -5.53 -3.82
CA GLU A 10 -20.37 -6.02 -2.77
C GLU A 10 -20.24 -5.19 -1.49
N GLU A 11 -21.35 -5.07 -0.77
CA GLU A 11 -21.39 -4.35 0.50
C GLU A 11 -20.66 -5.16 1.58
N PRO A 12 -19.94 -4.48 2.50
CA PRO A 12 -19.51 -5.13 3.72
C PRO A 12 -20.72 -5.55 4.56
N GLU A 13 -20.59 -6.62 5.31
CA GLU A 13 -21.62 -7.07 6.24
C GLU A 13 -21.93 -5.98 7.28
N SER A 14 -23.19 -5.89 7.70
CA SER A 14 -23.64 -4.87 8.65
C SER A 14 -24.80 -5.37 9.54
N GLY A 15 -25.04 -4.70 10.64
CA GLY A 15 -26.23 -4.84 11.46
C GLY A 15 -26.20 -5.99 12.47
N VAL A 16 -27.29 -6.74 12.57
CA VAL A 16 -27.54 -7.73 13.65
C VAL A 16 -26.44 -8.79 13.75
N ALA A 17 -25.88 -9.23 12.63
CA ALA A 17 -24.81 -10.22 12.62
C ALA A 17 -23.55 -9.72 13.37
N LEU A 18 -23.15 -8.46 13.17
CA LEU A 18 -21.98 -7.88 13.85
C LEU A 18 -22.19 -7.77 15.37
N ALA A 19 -23.37 -7.39 15.82
CA ALA A 19 -23.70 -7.32 17.24
C ALA A 19 -23.63 -8.71 17.91
N ALA A 20 -24.12 -9.76 17.23
CA ALA A 20 -24.04 -11.12 17.71
C ALA A 20 -22.58 -11.63 17.78
N ARG A 21 -21.75 -11.29 16.79
CA ARG A 21 -20.31 -11.61 16.77
C ARG A 21 -19.56 -10.97 17.93
N LEU A 22 -19.83 -9.70 18.22
CA LEU A 22 -19.22 -8.99 19.36
C LEU A 22 -19.64 -9.61 20.70
N ALA A 23 -20.92 -10.03 20.85
CA ALA A 23 -21.40 -10.70 22.05
C ALA A 23 -20.71 -12.07 22.24
N ALA A 24 -20.69 -12.91 21.21
CA ALA A 24 -20.01 -14.20 21.23
C ALA A 24 -18.50 -14.07 21.53
N PHE A 25 -17.86 -13.05 20.99
CA PHE A 25 -16.46 -12.78 21.25
C PHE A 25 -16.21 -12.40 22.72
N ARG A 26 -17.06 -11.56 23.32
CA ARG A 26 -16.98 -11.24 24.76
C ARG A 26 -17.18 -12.47 25.65
N GLU A 27 -18.08 -13.38 25.30
CA GLU A 27 -18.27 -14.64 25.99
C GLU A 27 -17.01 -15.51 25.94
N GLU A 28 -16.36 -15.61 24.80
CA GLU A 28 -15.09 -16.34 24.65
C GLU A 28 -13.96 -15.69 25.45
N LEU A 29 -13.86 -14.36 25.50
CA LEU A 29 -12.89 -13.64 26.34
C LEU A 29 -13.12 -13.97 27.82
N ALA A 30 -14.38 -13.93 28.29
CA ALA A 30 -14.73 -14.28 29.66
C ALA A 30 -14.37 -15.74 30.01
N ARG A 31 -14.62 -16.68 29.08
CA ARG A 31 -14.23 -18.09 29.23
C ARG A 31 -12.71 -18.26 29.43
N ARG A 32 -11.90 -17.42 28.74
CA ARG A 32 -10.43 -17.38 28.86
C ARG A 32 -9.93 -16.52 30.02
N LYS A 33 -10.83 -15.94 30.82
CA LYS A 33 -10.52 -15.00 31.91
C LYS A 33 -9.75 -13.78 31.44
N LEU A 34 -10.09 -13.28 30.23
CA LEU A 34 -9.60 -12.02 29.68
C LEU A 34 -10.68 -10.95 29.87
N THR A 35 -10.28 -9.73 30.23
CA THR A 35 -11.18 -8.58 30.37
C THR A 35 -11.19 -7.70 29.12
N GLY A 36 -10.30 -7.97 28.17
CA GLY A 36 -10.25 -7.31 26.87
C GLY A 36 -9.32 -8.01 25.90
N PHE A 37 -9.37 -7.58 24.64
CA PHE A 37 -8.52 -8.09 23.56
C PHE A 37 -8.25 -7.06 22.49
N VAL A 38 -7.06 -7.10 21.90
CA VAL A 38 -6.64 -6.22 20.79
C VAL A 38 -6.68 -6.99 19.48
N ILE A 39 -7.38 -6.43 18.48
CA ILE A 39 -7.54 -7.02 17.15
C ILE A 39 -6.93 -6.05 16.11
N PRO A 40 -5.71 -6.27 15.63
CA PRO A 40 -5.11 -5.44 14.60
C PRO A 40 -5.65 -5.79 13.21
N ARG A 41 -5.53 -4.85 12.27
CA ARG A 41 -5.62 -5.12 10.84
C ARG A 41 -4.26 -5.64 10.37
N ALA A 42 -4.02 -6.92 10.57
CA ALA A 42 -2.76 -7.58 10.26
C ALA A 42 -2.95 -9.09 10.10
N ASP A 43 -2.06 -9.70 9.33
CA ASP A 43 -1.74 -11.13 9.35
C ASP A 43 -0.40 -11.36 10.08
N GLN A 44 0.09 -12.59 10.05
CA GLN A 44 1.35 -12.98 10.70
C GLN A 44 2.59 -12.31 10.07
N GLN A 45 2.50 -11.86 8.83
CA GLN A 45 3.55 -11.18 8.07
C GLN A 45 3.39 -9.65 8.06
N GLN A 46 2.39 -9.11 8.75
CA GLN A 46 2.06 -7.68 8.80
C GLN A 46 1.77 -7.08 7.42
N ASN A 47 1.13 -7.85 6.52
CA ASN A 47 0.73 -7.36 5.21
C ASN A 47 -0.37 -6.29 5.31
N GLU A 48 -0.34 -5.30 4.42
CA GLU A 48 -1.42 -4.31 4.31
C GLU A 48 -2.70 -4.94 3.73
N TYR A 49 -2.57 -5.69 2.65
CA TYR A 49 -3.65 -6.53 2.13
C TYR A 49 -3.48 -7.93 2.70
N VAL A 50 -4.53 -8.44 3.33
CA VAL A 50 -4.51 -9.75 3.96
C VAL A 50 -5.44 -10.72 3.24
N ALA A 51 -5.16 -12.02 3.37
CA ALA A 51 -6.06 -13.05 2.87
C ALA A 51 -7.43 -13.00 3.59
N ALA A 52 -8.49 -13.49 2.93
CA ALA A 52 -9.84 -13.51 3.50
C ALA A 52 -9.91 -14.19 4.86
N SER A 53 -9.07 -15.20 5.12
CA SER A 53 -8.94 -15.88 6.40
C SER A 53 -8.36 -15.00 7.53
N GLU A 54 -7.77 -13.86 7.20
CA GLU A 54 -7.11 -12.93 8.13
C GLU A 54 -7.90 -11.63 8.36
N GLU A 55 -9.07 -11.49 7.71
CA GLU A 55 -9.95 -10.31 7.80
C GLU A 55 -10.71 -10.22 9.15
N ARG A 56 -10.02 -10.48 10.26
CA ARG A 56 -10.59 -10.50 11.62
C ARG A 56 -11.23 -9.17 12.00
N LEU A 57 -10.57 -8.06 11.71
CA LEU A 57 -11.10 -6.73 12.02
C LEU A 57 -12.40 -6.45 11.27
N ALA A 58 -12.43 -6.72 9.97
CA ALA A 58 -13.62 -6.53 9.14
C ALA A 58 -14.76 -7.47 9.56
N TRP A 59 -14.46 -8.74 9.85
CA TRP A 59 -15.45 -9.70 10.30
C TRP A 59 -16.13 -9.27 11.60
N LEU A 60 -15.37 -8.74 12.57
CA LEU A 60 -15.91 -8.34 13.87
C LEU A 60 -16.63 -6.99 13.84
N THR A 61 -16.12 -6.02 13.08
CA THR A 61 -16.53 -4.60 13.16
C THR A 61 -17.31 -4.09 11.96
N GLY A 62 -17.21 -4.77 10.81
CA GLY A 62 -17.70 -4.31 9.52
C GLY A 62 -16.78 -3.29 8.84
N PHE A 63 -15.68 -2.88 9.48
CA PHE A 63 -14.73 -1.93 8.91
C PHE A 63 -13.77 -2.62 7.93
N THR A 64 -13.77 -2.18 6.68
CA THR A 64 -12.99 -2.79 5.57
C THR A 64 -11.79 -1.97 5.10
N GLY A 65 -11.37 -0.94 5.85
CA GLY A 65 -10.17 -0.17 5.53
C GLY A 65 -8.89 -0.98 5.67
N SER A 66 -7.82 -0.62 4.95
CA SER A 66 -6.54 -1.35 4.95
C SER A 66 -5.67 -1.05 6.19
N ALA A 67 -6.02 -0.07 6.99
CA ALA A 67 -5.29 0.29 8.21
C ALA A 67 -6.26 0.57 9.36
N GLY A 68 -6.00 -0.03 10.51
CA GLY A 68 -6.83 0.13 11.71
C GLY A 68 -6.63 -0.99 12.72
N MET A 69 -7.32 -0.86 13.83
CA MET A 69 -7.40 -1.90 14.85
C MET A 69 -8.68 -1.74 15.66
N ALA A 70 -9.07 -2.80 16.38
CA ALA A 70 -10.12 -2.72 17.37
C ALA A 70 -9.61 -3.14 18.75
N ILE A 71 -10.19 -2.54 19.78
CA ILE A 71 -10.02 -2.96 21.17
C ILE A 71 -11.39 -3.28 21.73
N VAL A 72 -11.57 -4.48 22.23
CA VAL A 72 -12.80 -4.92 22.88
C VAL A 72 -12.52 -5.08 24.36
N LEU A 73 -13.22 -4.34 25.21
CA LEU A 73 -13.26 -4.52 26.64
C LEU A 73 -14.61 -5.11 27.06
N THR A 74 -14.73 -5.52 28.31
CA THR A 74 -15.95 -6.15 28.86
C THR A 74 -17.20 -5.28 28.60
N ARG A 75 -17.10 -3.96 28.75
CA ARG A 75 -18.24 -3.03 28.65
C ARG A 75 -18.16 -2.09 27.44
N GLU A 76 -16.99 -1.89 26.90
CA GLU A 76 -16.72 -0.93 25.84
C GLU A 76 -15.99 -1.57 24.68
N ALA A 77 -16.06 -0.95 23.52
CA ALA A 77 -15.27 -1.35 22.36
C ALA A 77 -14.98 -0.13 21.49
N ALA A 78 -13.77 -0.09 20.92
CA ALA A 78 -13.35 0.99 20.04
C ALA A 78 -12.70 0.47 18.76
N VAL A 79 -12.94 1.15 17.66
CA VAL A 79 -12.24 0.98 16.38
C VAL A 79 -11.36 2.19 16.15
N PHE A 80 -10.09 1.97 15.91
CA PHE A 80 -9.09 3.00 15.66
C PHE A 80 -8.76 3.03 14.17
N VAL A 81 -8.87 4.21 13.55
CA VAL A 81 -8.63 4.40 12.11
C VAL A 81 -7.74 5.62 11.88
N ASP A 82 -6.96 5.61 10.81
CA ASP A 82 -6.20 6.77 10.40
C ASP A 82 -7.06 7.78 9.60
N GLY A 83 -6.50 8.95 9.30
CA GLY A 83 -7.23 10.05 8.66
C GLY A 83 -7.86 9.71 7.31
N ARG A 84 -7.32 8.73 6.59
CA ARG A 84 -7.84 8.25 5.30
C ARG A 84 -9.21 7.57 5.43
N TYR A 85 -9.51 6.99 6.59
CA TYR A 85 -10.67 6.13 6.84
C TYR A 85 -11.73 6.73 7.76
N THR A 86 -11.57 7.94 8.26
CA THR A 86 -12.51 8.58 9.21
C THR A 86 -13.95 8.59 8.69
N LEU A 87 -14.15 9.02 7.44
CA LEU A 87 -15.49 9.05 6.83
C LEU A 87 -16.04 7.65 6.52
N GLN A 88 -15.17 6.71 6.13
CA GLN A 88 -15.56 5.34 5.84
C GLN A 88 -15.99 4.62 7.12
N ALA A 89 -15.20 4.69 8.18
CA ALA A 89 -15.53 4.07 9.48
C ALA A 89 -16.87 4.59 10.02
N ALA A 90 -17.12 5.90 9.88
CA ALA A 90 -18.39 6.51 10.31
C ALA A 90 -19.62 5.93 9.60
N LYS A 91 -19.46 5.40 8.38
CA LYS A 91 -20.52 4.78 7.57
C LYS A 91 -20.66 3.27 7.77
N GLN A 92 -19.55 2.57 8.08
CA GLN A 92 -19.49 1.12 8.16
C GLN A 92 -19.66 0.57 9.58
N VAL A 93 -19.18 1.27 10.59
CA VAL A 93 -19.13 0.79 11.97
C VAL A 93 -20.39 1.20 12.73
N ASP A 94 -21.00 0.27 13.48
CA ASP A 94 -22.15 0.58 14.34
C ASP A 94 -21.72 1.43 15.55
N ARG A 95 -22.02 2.70 15.52
CA ARG A 95 -21.70 3.69 16.58
C ARG A 95 -22.39 3.43 17.93
N LYS A 96 -23.38 2.53 17.98
CA LYS A 96 -23.99 2.14 19.25
C LYS A 96 -23.16 1.09 19.99
N ALA A 97 -22.37 0.32 19.24
CA ALA A 97 -21.54 -0.75 19.79
C ALA A 97 -20.06 -0.35 19.90
N TRP A 98 -19.62 0.62 19.10
CA TRP A 98 -18.21 0.97 18.94
C TRP A 98 -17.97 2.48 19.03
N HIS A 99 -16.94 2.88 19.78
CA HIS A 99 -16.32 4.19 19.62
C HIS A 99 -15.42 4.19 18.37
N ILE A 100 -15.39 5.30 17.64
CA ILE A 100 -14.46 5.49 16.51
C ILE A 100 -13.42 6.51 16.96
N GLU A 101 -12.17 6.07 17.03
CA GLU A 101 -11.06 6.81 17.59
C GLU A 101 -9.91 6.96 16.58
N PRO A 102 -9.06 7.97 16.69
CA PRO A 102 -7.88 8.11 15.84
C PRO A 102 -6.84 7.03 16.14
N LEU A 103 -6.14 6.56 15.10
CA LEU A 103 -5.07 5.56 15.24
C LEU A 103 -3.73 6.20 15.64
N ALA A 104 -3.49 7.46 15.29
CA ALA A 104 -2.18 8.10 15.44
C ALA A 104 -2.11 9.10 16.60
N ASP A 105 -3.09 9.98 16.76
CA ASP A 105 -3.07 11.06 17.75
C ASP A 105 -4.49 11.41 18.23
N PRO A 106 -4.86 11.08 19.49
CA PRO A 106 -4.06 10.27 20.43
C PRO A 106 -3.96 8.79 20.01
N PRO A 107 -2.87 8.09 20.36
CA PRO A 107 -2.70 6.69 20.01
C PRO A 107 -3.60 5.77 20.85
N PRO A 108 -3.89 4.52 20.38
CA PRO A 108 -4.72 3.55 21.09
C PRO A 108 -4.29 3.28 22.54
N GLU A 109 -3.00 3.37 22.82
CA GLU A 109 -2.43 3.18 24.16
C GLU A 109 -2.92 4.23 25.17
N ASP A 110 -3.18 5.45 24.72
CA ASP A 110 -3.75 6.51 25.58
C ASP A 110 -5.23 6.26 25.91
N TRP A 111 -5.97 5.68 24.96
CA TRP A 111 -7.33 5.21 25.20
C TRP A 111 -7.33 4.06 26.20
N LEU A 112 -6.47 3.04 26.03
CA LEU A 112 -6.32 1.93 26.96
C LEU A 112 -6.01 2.40 28.38
N ALA A 113 -5.06 3.34 28.53
CA ALA A 113 -4.68 3.85 29.85
C ALA A 113 -5.82 4.55 30.61
N LYS A 114 -6.88 5.00 29.90
CA LYS A 114 -8.07 5.64 30.48
C LYS A 114 -9.19 4.65 30.78
N HIS A 115 -9.27 3.53 30.07
CA HIS A 115 -10.41 2.60 30.12
C HIS A 115 -10.09 1.28 30.83
N LEU A 116 -8.79 0.91 30.95
CA LEU A 116 -8.36 -0.21 31.77
C LEU A 116 -8.37 0.16 33.25
N VAL A 117 -8.67 -0.81 34.09
CA VAL A 117 -8.60 -0.68 35.54
C VAL A 117 -7.63 -1.71 36.13
N ALA A 118 -7.19 -1.46 37.37
CA ALA A 118 -6.28 -2.37 38.06
C ALA A 118 -6.86 -3.77 38.15
N GLY A 119 -6.06 -4.76 37.77
CA GLY A 119 -6.44 -6.18 37.76
C GLY A 119 -7.05 -6.65 36.42
N ASP A 120 -7.27 -5.76 35.46
CA ASP A 120 -7.67 -6.15 34.10
C ASP A 120 -6.61 -7.01 33.43
N ARG A 121 -7.06 -7.93 32.56
CA ARG A 121 -6.22 -8.81 31.76
C ARG A 121 -6.52 -8.60 30.27
N LEU A 122 -5.70 -7.76 29.61
CA LEU A 122 -5.80 -7.46 28.18
C LEU A 122 -5.06 -8.54 27.37
N GLY A 123 -5.78 -9.31 26.56
CA GLY A 123 -5.21 -10.29 25.66
C GLY A 123 -4.71 -9.66 24.35
N PHE A 124 -3.67 -10.25 23.77
CA PHE A 124 -3.24 -9.99 22.40
C PHE A 124 -2.65 -11.25 21.77
N ASP A 125 -2.74 -11.33 20.44
CA ASP A 125 -2.13 -12.42 19.67
C ASP A 125 -0.70 -12.02 19.27
N PRO A 126 0.34 -12.66 19.80
CA PRO A 126 1.72 -12.30 19.51
C PRO A 126 2.14 -12.59 18.06
N TRP A 127 1.39 -13.38 17.31
CA TRP A 127 1.61 -13.57 15.87
C TRP A 127 1.10 -12.42 15.02
N LEU A 128 0.18 -11.60 15.52
CA LEU A 128 -0.44 -10.50 14.79
C LEU A 128 0.10 -9.12 15.20
N HIS A 129 1.05 -9.04 16.11
CA HIS A 129 1.65 -7.80 16.59
C HIS A 129 3.16 -7.85 16.47
N THR A 130 3.78 -6.74 16.13
CA THR A 130 5.24 -6.58 16.24
C THR A 130 5.65 -6.44 17.70
N SER A 131 6.92 -6.71 18.02
CA SER A 131 7.41 -6.53 19.40
C SER A 131 7.27 -5.09 19.90
N ALA A 132 7.47 -4.10 19.04
CA ALA A 132 7.28 -2.69 19.42
C ALA A 132 5.81 -2.37 19.76
N ALA A 133 4.86 -2.96 19.02
CA ALA A 133 3.44 -2.81 19.35
C ALA A 133 3.10 -3.49 20.68
N ALA A 134 3.58 -4.71 20.91
CA ALA A 134 3.39 -5.42 22.16
C ALA A 134 3.99 -4.68 23.37
N GLU A 135 5.16 -4.06 23.22
CA GLU A 135 5.80 -3.24 24.25
C GLU A 135 4.98 -1.98 24.60
N ARG A 136 4.39 -1.29 23.61
CA ARG A 136 3.49 -0.15 23.85
C ARG A 136 2.21 -0.58 24.60
N LEU A 137 1.61 -1.69 24.17
CA LEU A 137 0.44 -2.26 24.89
C LEU A 137 0.78 -2.63 26.33
N ALA A 138 1.95 -3.25 26.56
CA ALA A 138 2.41 -3.60 27.90
C ALA A 138 2.62 -2.37 28.79
N ALA A 139 3.20 -1.30 28.23
CA ALA A 139 3.36 -0.04 28.95
C ALA A 139 2.03 0.60 29.33
N ALA A 140 1.02 0.59 28.44
CA ALA A 140 -0.31 1.07 28.73
C ALA A 140 -1.00 0.24 29.83
N CYS A 141 -0.92 -1.10 29.77
CA CYS A 141 -1.41 -1.99 30.82
C CYS A 141 -0.74 -1.71 32.17
N THR A 142 0.58 -1.60 32.20
CA THR A 142 1.34 -1.29 33.43
C THR A 142 0.88 0.03 34.06
N LYS A 143 0.70 1.07 33.24
CA LYS A 143 0.22 2.37 33.69
C LYS A 143 -1.17 2.30 34.34
N ALA A 144 -2.04 1.41 33.86
CA ALA A 144 -3.38 1.20 34.38
C ALA A 144 -3.44 0.17 35.55
N GLY A 145 -2.32 -0.47 35.90
CA GLY A 145 -2.31 -1.59 36.87
C GLY A 145 -2.93 -2.88 36.32
N ALA A 146 -2.99 -3.02 35.03
CA ALA A 146 -3.49 -4.19 34.29
C ALA A 146 -2.34 -5.09 33.80
N GLU A 147 -2.68 -6.30 33.36
CA GLU A 147 -1.76 -7.28 32.79
C GLU A 147 -1.96 -7.39 31.28
N LEU A 148 -0.88 -7.39 30.49
CA LEU A 148 -0.93 -7.79 29.08
C LEU A 148 -0.66 -9.30 28.95
N VAL A 149 -1.59 -10.02 28.33
CA VAL A 149 -1.57 -11.49 28.22
C VAL A 149 -1.37 -11.91 26.76
N ALA A 150 -0.21 -12.51 26.44
CA ALA A 150 -0.02 -13.16 25.15
C ALA A 150 -0.81 -14.48 25.12
N VAL A 151 -1.64 -14.66 24.09
CA VAL A 151 -2.46 -15.86 23.94
C VAL A 151 -1.77 -16.91 23.06
N ASP A 152 -1.98 -18.19 23.37
CA ASP A 152 -1.47 -19.30 22.55
C ASP A 152 -2.33 -19.54 21.30
N SER A 153 -3.61 -19.14 21.33
CA SER A 153 -4.53 -19.22 20.21
C SER A 153 -5.47 -18.02 20.21
N ASN A 154 -5.75 -17.47 19.02
CA ASN A 154 -6.60 -16.30 18.89
C ASN A 154 -8.05 -16.60 19.30
N PRO A 155 -8.62 -15.90 20.29
CA PRO A 155 -9.99 -16.15 20.74
C PRO A 155 -11.04 -15.81 19.66
N LEU A 156 -10.75 -14.88 18.75
CA LEU A 156 -11.66 -14.54 17.66
C LEU A 156 -11.82 -15.73 16.69
N ASP A 157 -10.74 -16.47 16.42
CA ASP A 157 -10.76 -17.62 15.52
C ASP A 157 -11.65 -18.76 16.06
N GLN A 158 -11.92 -18.80 17.36
CA GLN A 158 -12.83 -19.78 17.96
C GLN A 158 -14.30 -19.44 17.72
N VAL A 159 -14.64 -18.17 17.61
CA VAL A 159 -16.03 -17.72 17.40
C VAL A 159 -16.33 -17.48 15.91
N TRP A 160 -15.31 -17.37 15.07
CA TRP A 160 -15.47 -17.25 13.62
C TRP A 160 -15.59 -18.61 12.96
N THR A 161 -16.74 -19.24 13.11
CA THR A 161 -17.00 -20.63 12.64
C THR A 161 -16.93 -20.77 11.12
N GLU A 162 -17.25 -19.71 10.36
CA GLU A 162 -17.24 -19.67 8.89
C GLU A 162 -15.94 -19.06 8.34
N ARG A 163 -14.87 -19.06 9.15
CA ARG A 163 -13.59 -18.51 8.73
C ARG A 163 -13.10 -19.21 7.46
N PRO A 164 -12.78 -18.45 6.39
CA PRO A 164 -12.22 -19.03 5.18
C PRO A 164 -10.93 -19.82 5.46
N ALA A 165 -10.68 -20.83 4.64
CA ALA A 165 -9.42 -21.54 4.69
C ALA A 165 -8.25 -20.61 4.28
N PRO A 166 -7.01 -20.87 4.76
CA PRO A 166 -5.82 -20.20 4.28
C PRO A 166 -5.70 -20.29 2.75
N PRO A 167 -5.19 -19.26 2.08
CA PRO A 167 -5.10 -19.24 0.61
C PRO A 167 -4.12 -20.28 0.09
N LEU A 168 -4.43 -20.83 -1.09
CA LEU A 168 -3.59 -21.77 -1.83
C LEU A 168 -3.35 -21.26 -3.25
N GLY A 169 -3.04 -19.98 -3.39
CA GLY A 169 -2.70 -19.36 -4.67
C GLY A 169 -1.46 -20.01 -5.29
N PRO A 170 -1.46 -20.29 -6.61
CA PRO A 170 -0.32 -20.89 -7.26
C PRO A 170 0.89 -19.98 -7.23
N VAL A 171 2.07 -20.58 -7.05
CA VAL A 171 3.37 -19.90 -7.12
C VAL A 171 3.93 -20.00 -8.53
N SER A 172 4.47 -18.92 -9.04
CA SER A 172 5.16 -18.84 -10.32
C SER A 172 6.60 -18.35 -10.17
N VAL A 173 7.47 -18.78 -11.07
CA VAL A 173 8.84 -18.24 -11.15
C VAL A 173 8.80 -16.87 -11.79
N HIS A 174 9.45 -15.90 -11.18
CA HIS A 174 9.66 -14.57 -11.74
C HIS A 174 10.99 -14.55 -12.49
N GLY A 175 10.94 -14.80 -13.79
CA GLY A 175 12.11 -15.06 -14.62
C GLY A 175 13.12 -13.90 -14.69
N MET A 176 14.35 -14.23 -15.10
CA MET A 176 15.46 -13.26 -15.21
C MET A 176 15.17 -12.07 -16.12
N GLN A 177 14.29 -12.23 -17.12
CA GLN A 177 13.87 -11.14 -18.00
C GLN A 177 13.11 -10.03 -17.25
N PHE A 178 12.61 -10.31 -16.05
CA PHE A 178 11.90 -9.36 -15.18
C PHE A 178 12.69 -9.04 -13.92
N SER A 179 13.30 -10.05 -13.28
CA SER A 179 14.02 -9.89 -12.02
C SER A 179 15.42 -9.29 -12.17
N GLY A 180 16.09 -9.52 -13.31
CA GLY A 180 17.42 -8.98 -13.63
C GLY A 180 18.57 -9.46 -12.76
N GLU A 181 18.32 -10.28 -11.73
CA GLU A 181 19.34 -10.76 -10.80
C GLU A 181 18.97 -12.15 -10.26
N ILE A 182 19.93 -13.07 -10.26
CA ILE A 182 19.74 -14.43 -9.73
C ILE A 182 19.74 -14.45 -8.20
N GLU A 183 19.11 -15.49 -7.64
CA GLU A 183 18.96 -15.68 -6.18
C GLU A 183 20.31 -15.72 -5.45
N ALA A 184 21.32 -16.34 -6.06
CA ALA A 184 22.65 -16.47 -5.48
C ALA A 184 23.32 -15.10 -5.21
N GLU A 185 23.18 -14.14 -6.14
CA GLU A 185 23.74 -12.78 -5.96
C GLU A 185 22.93 -11.98 -4.94
N LYS A 186 21.61 -12.12 -4.90
CA LYS A 186 20.75 -11.52 -3.87
C LYS A 186 21.12 -12.06 -2.48
N LEU A 187 21.24 -13.38 -2.33
CA LEU A 187 21.64 -14.02 -1.07
C LEU A 187 23.03 -13.60 -0.61
N LYS A 188 23.96 -13.41 -1.53
CA LYS A 188 25.29 -12.88 -1.21
C LYS A 188 25.23 -11.48 -0.60
N ARG A 189 24.44 -10.58 -1.17
CA ARG A 189 24.22 -9.23 -0.61
C ARG A 189 23.53 -9.29 0.75
N ILE A 190 22.51 -10.14 0.90
CA ILE A 190 21.80 -10.33 2.17
C ILE A 190 22.76 -10.83 3.27
N ARG A 191 23.63 -11.78 2.95
CA ARG A 191 24.63 -12.30 3.92
C ARG A 191 25.64 -11.24 4.37
N LEU A 192 26.03 -10.32 3.49
CA LEU A 192 26.86 -9.17 3.89
C LEU A 192 26.15 -8.31 4.94
N GLU A 193 24.83 -8.11 4.79
CA GLU A 193 24.05 -7.35 5.77
C GLU A 193 23.85 -8.13 7.08
N ILE A 194 23.62 -9.44 7.03
CA ILE A 194 23.58 -10.30 8.23
C ILE A 194 24.88 -10.18 9.01
N HIS A 195 26.00 -10.18 8.30
CA HIS A 195 27.33 -9.99 8.90
C HIS A 195 27.47 -8.61 9.56
N ARG A 196 27.01 -7.53 8.91
CA ARG A 196 27.03 -6.16 9.47
C ARG A 196 26.16 -6.03 10.72
N LEU A 197 25.05 -6.75 10.77
CA LEU A 197 24.19 -6.80 11.95
C LEU A 197 24.79 -7.60 13.11
N GLY A 198 25.89 -8.32 12.91
CA GLY A 198 26.46 -9.22 13.89
C GLY A 198 25.56 -10.41 14.21
N ALA A 199 24.72 -10.80 13.27
CA ALA A 199 23.78 -11.90 13.43
C ALA A 199 24.34 -13.20 12.81
N ASP A 200 23.82 -14.33 13.28
CA ASP A 200 24.10 -15.66 12.75
C ASP A 200 23.11 -16.08 11.66
N ALA A 201 21.92 -15.49 11.68
CA ALA A 201 20.87 -15.70 10.69
C ALA A 201 19.90 -14.50 10.64
N LEU A 202 19.13 -14.43 9.55
CA LEU A 202 18.02 -13.50 9.35
C LEU A 202 16.74 -14.29 9.09
N VAL A 203 15.66 -13.97 9.80
CA VAL A 203 14.32 -14.41 9.44
C VAL A 203 13.70 -13.37 8.52
N LEU A 204 13.39 -13.75 7.28
CA LEU A 204 12.56 -12.99 6.38
C LEU A 204 11.09 -13.26 6.76
N SER A 205 10.50 -12.35 7.50
CA SER A 205 9.09 -12.39 7.93
C SER A 205 8.16 -11.68 6.94
N ASP A 206 8.69 -10.78 6.12
CA ASP A 206 7.96 -10.13 5.03
C ASP A 206 7.91 -11.07 3.81
N SER A 207 6.71 -11.51 3.41
CA SER A 207 6.55 -12.34 2.22
C SER A 207 6.98 -11.65 0.91
N HIS A 208 6.99 -10.31 0.86
CA HIS A 208 7.55 -9.57 -0.28
C HIS A 208 9.07 -9.75 -0.36
N ALA A 209 9.75 -9.73 0.78
CA ALA A 209 11.18 -9.97 0.86
C ALA A 209 11.53 -11.41 0.44
N VAL A 210 10.72 -12.40 0.83
CA VAL A 210 10.88 -13.79 0.39
C VAL A 210 10.66 -13.89 -1.12
N ALA A 211 9.57 -13.34 -1.64
CA ALA A 211 9.24 -13.38 -3.07
C ALA A 211 10.33 -12.72 -3.93
N TRP A 212 10.85 -11.57 -3.50
CA TRP A 212 11.94 -10.88 -4.19
C TRP A 212 13.25 -11.67 -4.13
N THR A 213 13.62 -12.18 -2.95
CA THR A 213 14.90 -12.91 -2.75
C THR A 213 14.98 -14.16 -3.60
N PHE A 214 13.89 -14.92 -3.68
CA PHE A 214 13.85 -16.22 -4.36
C PHE A 214 13.20 -16.17 -5.75
N ASN A 215 13.00 -14.98 -6.31
CA ASN A 215 12.45 -14.77 -7.66
C ASN A 215 11.16 -15.56 -7.91
N VAL A 216 10.24 -15.51 -6.97
CA VAL A 216 8.91 -16.09 -7.11
C VAL A 216 7.83 -15.05 -6.91
N ARG A 217 6.66 -15.32 -7.50
CA ARG A 217 5.42 -14.57 -7.29
C ARG A 217 4.31 -15.54 -6.95
N GLY A 218 3.24 -15.06 -6.34
CA GLY A 218 2.12 -15.90 -5.91
C GLY A 218 0.79 -15.17 -6.03
N ALA A 219 -0.27 -15.80 -5.58
CA ALA A 219 -1.63 -15.29 -5.66
C ALA A 219 -2.41 -15.51 -4.34
N ASP A 220 -1.74 -15.41 -3.21
CA ASP A 220 -2.36 -15.62 -1.89
C ASP A 220 -3.13 -14.41 -1.38
N VAL A 221 -2.73 -13.23 -1.82
CA VAL A 221 -3.30 -11.94 -1.39
C VAL A 221 -3.77 -11.19 -2.62
N SER A 222 -4.96 -10.61 -2.54
CA SER A 222 -5.51 -9.80 -3.62
C SER A 222 -4.59 -8.64 -3.96
N HIS A 223 -4.43 -8.35 -5.23
CA HIS A 223 -3.70 -7.20 -5.76
C HIS A 223 -2.18 -7.19 -5.50
N THR A 224 -1.67 -8.15 -4.74
CA THR A 224 -0.24 -8.24 -4.43
C THR A 224 0.28 -9.63 -4.82
N PRO A 225 1.16 -9.72 -5.83
CA PRO A 225 1.59 -11.02 -6.39
C PRO A 225 2.64 -11.70 -5.52
N LEU A 226 2.27 -12.14 -4.33
CA LEU A 226 3.15 -12.82 -3.39
C LEU A 226 2.57 -14.15 -2.88
N PRO A 227 3.41 -15.14 -2.56
CA PRO A 227 3.03 -16.29 -1.76
C PRO A 227 3.29 -16.01 -0.28
N LEU A 228 2.31 -16.24 0.59
CA LEU A 228 2.53 -16.20 2.04
C LEU A 228 3.56 -17.26 2.43
N SER A 229 4.67 -16.80 2.98
CA SER A 229 5.85 -17.63 3.25
C SER A 229 6.80 -16.93 4.24
N TYR A 230 7.70 -17.70 4.79
CA TYR A 230 8.86 -17.22 5.56
C TYR A 230 10.14 -17.75 4.95
N ALA A 231 11.27 -17.14 5.28
CA ALA A 231 12.57 -17.77 5.03
C ALA A 231 13.53 -17.55 6.20
N LEU A 232 14.39 -18.52 6.42
CA LEU A 232 15.53 -18.44 7.35
C LEU A 232 16.81 -18.43 6.53
N VAL A 233 17.52 -17.33 6.56
CA VAL A 233 18.77 -17.14 5.82
C VAL A 233 19.93 -17.14 6.81
N PRO A 234 20.73 -18.22 6.92
CA PRO A 234 21.91 -18.23 7.75
C PRO A 234 23.03 -17.39 7.13
N LYS A 235 23.93 -16.85 7.96
CA LYS A 235 25.13 -16.15 7.48
C LYS A 235 26.00 -17.04 6.59
N ASP A 236 26.06 -18.34 6.93
CA ASP A 236 26.74 -19.38 6.17
C ASP A 236 25.83 -20.59 6.00
N GLY A 237 25.92 -21.24 4.84
CA GLY A 237 25.13 -22.43 4.55
C GLY A 237 23.89 -22.15 3.70
N ARG A 238 22.99 -23.14 3.65
CA ARG A 238 21.82 -23.12 2.76
C ARG A 238 20.63 -22.45 3.47
N PRO A 239 19.91 -21.51 2.84
CA PRO A 239 18.67 -20.95 3.40
C PRO A 239 17.54 -21.97 3.35
N THR A 240 16.50 -21.74 4.16
CA THR A 240 15.26 -22.52 4.15
C THR A 240 14.08 -21.59 3.84
N VAL A 241 13.23 -21.98 2.89
CA VAL A 241 11.95 -21.33 2.58
C VAL A 241 10.82 -22.18 3.17
N PHE A 242 9.98 -21.56 3.97
CA PHE A 242 8.81 -22.18 4.59
C PHE A 242 7.56 -21.76 3.82
N ILE A 243 7.00 -22.69 3.05
CA ILE A 243 5.87 -22.45 2.15
C ILE A 243 5.03 -23.71 2.00
N ASP A 244 3.71 -23.55 1.91
CA ASP A 244 2.80 -24.67 1.69
C ASP A 244 3.08 -25.33 0.33
N HIS A 245 3.44 -26.60 0.35
CA HIS A 245 3.84 -27.34 -0.85
C HIS A 245 2.72 -27.49 -1.87
N ARG A 246 1.44 -27.37 -1.45
CA ARG A 246 0.30 -27.42 -2.37
C ARG A 246 0.24 -26.25 -3.34
N LYS A 247 0.94 -25.16 -3.05
CA LYS A 247 1.05 -23.98 -3.92
C LYS A 247 2.10 -24.17 -5.04
N LEU A 248 2.98 -25.16 -4.91
CA LEU A 248 4.15 -25.33 -5.76
C LEU A 248 3.88 -26.35 -6.87
N SER A 249 4.08 -25.94 -8.11
CA SER A 249 4.30 -26.85 -9.23
C SER A 249 5.69 -27.50 -9.13
N ASN A 250 5.94 -28.57 -9.90
CA ASN A 250 7.30 -29.15 -9.97
C ASN A 250 8.32 -28.09 -10.41
N LEU A 251 7.96 -27.25 -11.40
CA LEU A 251 8.85 -26.19 -11.90
C LEU A 251 9.22 -25.19 -10.79
N THR A 252 8.25 -24.74 -10.00
CA THR A 252 8.50 -23.77 -8.91
C THR A 252 9.24 -24.39 -7.74
N ARG A 253 8.98 -25.66 -7.44
CA ARG A 253 9.74 -26.42 -6.44
C ARG A 253 11.19 -26.55 -6.86
N ASP A 254 11.45 -27.08 -8.07
CA ASP A 254 12.80 -27.25 -8.61
C ASP A 254 13.57 -25.93 -8.62
N HIS A 255 12.90 -24.83 -8.97
CA HIS A 255 13.49 -23.49 -8.95
C HIS A 255 13.94 -23.09 -7.53
N LEU A 256 13.06 -23.21 -6.54
CA LEU A 256 13.39 -22.88 -5.13
C LEU A 256 14.49 -23.80 -4.61
N GLU A 257 14.44 -25.09 -4.91
CA GLU A 257 15.42 -26.09 -4.48
C GLU A 257 16.82 -25.91 -5.10
N GLN A 258 16.97 -25.04 -6.12
CA GLN A 258 18.32 -24.64 -6.59
C GLN A 258 19.08 -23.80 -5.55
N SER A 259 18.39 -22.97 -4.79
CA SER A 259 18.99 -21.97 -3.89
C SER A 259 18.65 -22.15 -2.40
N ALA A 260 17.61 -22.90 -2.07
CA ALA A 260 17.12 -23.07 -0.69
C ALA A 260 16.58 -24.49 -0.43
N ASP A 261 16.50 -24.87 0.84
CA ASP A 261 15.67 -25.99 1.25
C ASP A 261 14.21 -25.53 1.31
N VAL A 262 13.26 -26.37 0.91
CA VAL A 262 11.83 -26.05 0.92
C VAL A 262 11.13 -26.91 1.97
N ARG A 263 10.46 -26.27 2.90
CA ARG A 263 9.77 -26.94 4.02
C ARG A 263 8.35 -26.39 4.20
N GLU A 264 7.49 -27.20 4.85
CA GLU A 264 6.15 -26.78 5.23
C GLU A 264 6.20 -25.63 6.26
N PRO A 265 5.19 -24.72 6.31
CA PRO A 265 5.17 -23.58 7.23
C PRO A 265 5.30 -23.96 8.70
N ASP A 266 4.76 -25.10 9.12
CA ASP A 266 4.82 -25.58 10.49
C ASP A 266 6.23 -25.99 10.95
N ALA A 267 7.17 -26.16 10.03
CA ALA A 267 8.57 -26.40 10.31
C ALA A 267 9.33 -25.15 10.79
N LEU A 268 8.79 -23.93 10.59
CA LEU A 268 9.45 -22.69 11.00
C LEU A 268 9.76 -22.66 12.52
N VAL A 269 8.76 -22.96 13.34
CA VAL A 269 8.91 -22.91 14.79
C VAL A 269 9.93 -23.93 15.30
N PRO A 270 9.90 -25.22 14.93
CA PRO A 270 10.93 -26.19 15.30
C PRO A 270 12.33 -25.81 14.86
N ASP A 271 12.51 -25.36 13.61
CA ASP A 271 13.82 -25.01 13.06
C ASP A 271 14.42 -23.78 13.74
N LEU A 272 13.60 -22.73 13.92
CA LEU A 272 14.00 -21.53 14.60
C LEU A 272 14.35 -21.81 16.08
N THR A 273 13.57 -22.67 16.75
CA THR A 273 13.86 -23.12 18.12
C THR A 273 15.18 -23.87 18.19
N ALA A 274 15.44 -24.77 17.24
CA ALA A 274 16.69 -25.53 17.20
C ALA A 274 17.92 -24.60 17.02
N LEU A 275 17.81 -23.62 16.11
CA LEU A 275 18.85 -22.63 15.92
C LEU A 275 19.06 -21.76 17.17
N ALA A 276 17.98 -21.28 17.78
CA ALA A 276 18.04 -20.45 18.97
C ALA A 276 18.70 -21.16 20.17
N ARG A 277 18.48 -22.47 20.34
CA ARG A 277 19.11 -23.29 21.38
C ARG A 277 20.64 -23.32 21.31
N SER A 278 21.23 -23.04 20.16
CA SER A 278 22.71 -22.90 20.05
C SER A 278 23.24 -21.56 20.58
N GLY A 279 22.36 -20.67 21.07
CA GLY A 279 22.70 -19.32 21.51
C GLY A 279 22.84 -18.33 20.35
N ALA A 280 22.35 -18.68 19.15
CA ALA A 280 22.50 -17.89 17.95
C ALA A 280 21.85 -16.50 18.07
N ALA A 281 22.50 -15.50 17.48
CA ALA A 281 21.96 -14.16 17.25
C ALA A 281 21.15 -14.16 15.96
N ILE A 282 19.84 -13.91 16.05
CA ILE A 282 18.93 -14.03 14.93
C ILE A 282 18.27 -12.68 14.65
N ALA A 283 18.52 -12.14 13.46
CA ALA A 283 17.98 -10.86 13.03
C ALA A 283 16.49 -10.99 12.67
N LEU A 284 15.71 -10.01 13.12
CA LEU A 284 14.28 -9.86 12.89
C LEU A 284 13.98 -8.43 12.44
N ASP A 285 13.12 -8.28 11.44
CA ASP A 285 12.61 -6.97 11.06
C ASP A 285 11.67 -6.40 12.12
N SER A 286 11.97 -5.18 12.57
CA SER A 286 11.14 -4.50 13.58
C SER A 286 9.74 -4.13 13.07
N ALA A 287 9.55 -4.02 11.76
CA ALA A 287 8.29 -3.61 11.14
C ALA A 287 7.35 -4.78 10.80
N THR A 288 7.90 -5.95 10.45
CA THR A 288 7.10 -7.08 9.95
C THR A 288 7.21 -8.35 10.78
N ALA A 289 8.25 -8.48 11.63
CA ALA A 289 8.37 -9.68 12.46
C ALA A 289 7.37 -9.68 13.61
N ALA A 290 6.61 -10.77 13.68
CA ALA A 290 5.69 -11.01 14.79
C ALA A 290 6.45 -11.12 16.14
N ASP A 291 5.85 -10.59 17.21
CA ASP A 291 6.38 -10.69 18.58
C ASP A 291 6.60 -12.15 19.02
N ALA A 292 5.78 -13.05 18.50
CA ALA A 292 5.92 -14.50 18.73
C ALA A 292 7.31 -15.03 18.33
N LEU A 293 7.89 -14.54 17.22
CA LEU A 293 9.24 -14.94 16.77
C LEU A 293 10.30 -14.48 17.75
N SER A 294 10.22 -13.24 18.22
CA SER A 294 11.16 -12.69 19.21
C SER A 294 11.09 -13.46 20.55
N ARG A 295 9.85 -13.76 21.02
CA ARG A 295 9.61 -14.55 22.22
C ARG A 295 10.15 -15.98 22.10
N LEU A 296 9.92 -16.61 20.95
CA LEU A 296 10.40 -17.96 20.66
C LEU A 296 11.94 -18.03 20.72
N ILE A 297 12.62 -17.09 20.03
CA ILE A 297 14.08 -17.04 20.01
C ILE A 297 14.65 -16.84 21.42
N ALA A 298 14.13 -15.85 22.15
CA ALA A 298 14.60 -15.56 23.52
C ALA A 298 14.29 -16.73 24.49
N GLY A 299 13.09 -17.31 24.42
CA GLY A 299 12.66 -18.42 25.26
C GLY A 299 13.46 -19.70 25.02
N ALA A 300 14.01 -19.90 23.81
CA ALA A 300 14.87 -21.03 23.48
C ALA A 300 16.37 -20.79 23.81
N GLY A 301 16.74 -19.58 24.27
CA GLY A 301 18.12 -19.22 24.64
C GLY A 301 18.92 -18.51 23.56
N GLY A 302 18.31 -18.17 22.42
CA GLY A 302 18.90 -17.34 21.37
C GLY A 302 18.81 -15.84 21.67
N LYS A 303 19.36 -15.02 20.79
CA LYS A 303 19.39 -13.56 20.92
C LYS A 303 18.64 -12.93 19.75
N PRO A 304 17.41 -12.41 19.93
CA PRO A 304 16.73 -11.66 18.89
C PRO A 304 17.46 -10.32 18.65
N VAL A 305 17.89 -10.06 17.42
CA VAL A 305 18.51 -8.82 16.97
C VAL A 305 17.45 -8.06 16.15
N ARG A 306 16.84 -7.06 16.76
CA ARG A 306 15.79 -6.28 16.11
C ARG A 306 16.38 -5.12 15.32
N GLY A 307 15.92 -4.92 14.10
CA GLY A 307 16.35 -3.84 13.21
C GLY A 307 15.47 -3.73 12.00
N SER A 308 15.89 -2.99 10.99
CA SER A 308 15.23 -3.01 9.68
C SER A 308 15.71 -4.21 8.88
N ASP A 309 14.77 -4.88 8.19
CA ASP A 309 15.12 -5.92 7.23
C ASP A 309 15.99 -5.31 6.11
N PRO A 310 17.23 -5.79 5.93
CA PRO A 310 18.09 -5.28 4.87
C PRO A 310 17.51 -5.52 3.47
N VAL A 311 16.67 -6.54 3.29
CA VAL A 311 16.04 -6.85 2.00
C VAL A 311 15.07 -5.73 1.59
N SER A 312 14.41 -5.09 2.54
CA SER A 312 13.50 -3.98 2.23
C SER A 312 14.20 -2.85 1.46
N LEU A 313 15.42 -2.50 1.85
CA LEU A 313 16.21 -1.49 1.13
C LEU A 313 16.79 -2.03 -0.19
N LEU A 314 17.25 -3.30 -0.20
CA LEU A 314 17.82 -3.92 -1.40
C LEU A 314 16.79 -3.99 -2.54
N LYS A 315 15.54 -4.39 -2.25
CA LYS A 315 14.47 -4.46 -3.26
C LYS A 315 13.88 -3.09 -3.64
N ALA A 316 13.96 -2.10 -2.74
CA ALA A 316 13.50 -0.74 -3.04
C ALA A 316 14.36 -0.06 -4.12
N VAL A 317 15.66 -0.39 -4.19
CA VAL A 317 16.59 0.08 -5.22
C VAL A 317 16.54 -0.88 -6.41
N LYS A 318 15.72 -0.53 -7.41
CA LYS A 318 15.51 -1.34 -8.62
C LYS A 318 16.78 -1.42 -9.46
N ASN A 319 17.07 -2.61 -9.97
CA ASN A 319 18.13 -2.81 -10.95
C ASN A 319 17.68 -2.34 -12.35
N LEU A 320 18.60 -2.35 -13.33
CA LEU A 320 18.31 -1.84 -14.67
C LEU A 320 17.17 -2.60 -15.38
N THR A 321 17.05 -3.90 -15.15
CA THR A 321 15.99 -4.73 -15.74
C THR A 321 14.62 -4.37 -15.15
N GLU A 322 14.52 -4.23 -13.83
CA GLU A 322 13.31 -3.82 -13.14
C GLU A 322 12.89 -2.38 -13.54
N ILE A 323 13.86 -1.47 -13.71
CA ILE A 323 13.60 -0.10 -14.19
C ILE A 323 13.03 -0.12 -15.60
N GLU A 324 13.65 -0.85 -16.52
CA GLU A 324 13.20 -0.90 -17.92
C GLU A 324 11.85 -1.62 -18.05
N GLY A 325 11.64 -2.67 -17.25
CA GLY A 325 10.35 -3.33 -17.11
C GLY A 325 9.27 -2.36 -16.66
N THR A 326 9.55 -1.56 -15.62
CA THR A 326 8.60 -0.56 -15.11
C THR A 326 8.29 0.52 -16.17
N ARG A 327 9.28 1.00 -16.94
CA ARG A 327 9.04 1.92 -18.06
C ARG A 327 8.11 1.30 -19.11
N THR A 328 8.34 0.03 -19.45
CA THR A 328 7.52 -0.72 -20.40
C THR A 328 6.09 -0.91 -19.88
N ALA A 329 5.93 -1.24 -18.59
CA ALA A 329 4.62 -1.36 -17.95
C ALA A 329 3.84 -0.03 -17.99
N HIS A 330 4.49 1.10 -17.68
CA HIS A 330 3.87 2.43 -17.75
C HIS A 330 3.52 2.85 -19.18
N GLN A 331 4.36 2.51 -20.17
CA GLN A 331 4.05 2.76 -21.59
C GLN A 331 2.80 1.98 -22.02
N ARG A 332 2.65 0.74 -21.59
CA ARG A 332 1.49 -0.12 -21.87
C ARG A 332 0.24 0.41 -21.15
N ASP A 333 0.35 0.75 -19.87
CA ASP A 333 -0.76 1.26 -19.07
C ASP A 333 -1.26 2.61 -19.58
N ALA A 334 -0.35 3.46 -20.08
CA ALA A 334 -0.68 4.77 -20.67
C ALA A 334 -1.65 4.68 -21.85
N VAL A 335 -1.56 3.62 -22.67
CA VAL A 335 -2.50 3.40 -23.77
C VAL A 335 -3.90 3.09 -23.24
N ALA A 336 -4.01 2.24 -22.22
CA ALA A 336 -5.28 1.90 -21.58
C ALA A 336 -5.92 3.13 -20.90
N LEU A 337 -5.11 3.89 -20.15
CA LEU A 337 -5.53 5.13 -19.50
C LEU A 337 -6.00 6.18 -20.51
N THR A 338 -5.28 6.37 -21.61
CA THR A 338 -5.65 7.34 -22.65
C THR A 338 -6.99 6.98 -23.30
N ARG A 339 -7.23 5.69 -23.59
CA ARG A 339 -8.52 5.22 -24.10
C ARG A 339 -9.64 5.46 -23.10
N PHE A 340 -9.37 5.21 -21.82
CA PHE A 340 -10.32 5.44 -20.75
C PHE A 340 -10.65 6.93 -20.60
N LEU A 341 -9.63 7.81 -20.57
CA LEU A 341 -9.84 9.25 -20.42
C LEU A 341 -10.63 9.84 -21.60
N ALA A 342 -10.31 9.42 -22.84
CA ALA A 342 -11.07 9.80 -24.03
C ALA A 342 -12.52 9.30 -23.98
N TRP A 343 -12.74 8.12 -23.45
CA TRP A 343 -14.09 7.57 -23.27
C TRP A 343 -14.88 8.35 -22.22
N ILE A 344 -14.29 8.68 -21.07
CA ILE A 344 -14.92 9.49 -20.02
C ILE A 344 -15.32 10.87 -20.54
N ASP A 345 -14.40 11.55 -21.23
CA ASP A 345 -14.66 12.90 -21.78
C ASP A 345 -15.86 12.91 -22.74
N ARG A 346 -16.02 11.85 -23.54
CA ARG A 346 -17.13 11.69 -24.45
C ARG A 346 -18.45 11.31 -23.80
N GLU A 347 -18.43 10.36 -22.85
CA GLU A 347 -19.67 9.72 -22.34
C GLU A 347 -20.19 10.36 -21.05
N ALA A 348 -19.31 10.84 -20.16
CA ALA A 348 -19.70 11.33 -18.84
C ALA A 348 -20.61 12.58 -18.87
N PRO A 349 -20.46 13.53 -19.83
CA PRO A 349 -21.37 14.68 -19.92
C PRO A 349 -22.84 14.33 -20.14
N SER A 350 -23.14 13.12 -20.62
CA SER A 350 -24.52 12.63 -20.76
C SER A 350 -25.24 12.45 -19.41
N GLY A 351 -24.49 12.33 -18.30
CA GLY A 351 -25.01 12.01 -16.98
C GLY A 351 -25.54 10.57 -16.85
N ALA A 352 -25.22 9.68 -17.79
CA ALA A 352 -25.68 8.29 -17.78
C ALA A 352 -24.76 7.36 -16.96
N LEU A 353 -23.48 7.69 -16.86
CA LEU A 353 -22.47 6.87 -16.19
C LEU A 353 -22.55 6.95 -14.66
N THR A 354 -22.11 5.87 -14.03
CA THR A 354 -21.91 5.76 -12.59
C THR A 354 -20.43 5.51 -12.28
N GLU A 355 -20.05 5.59 -11.01
CA GLU A 355 -18.69 5.29 -10.55
C GLU A 355 -18.30 3.85 -10.89
N ILE A 356 -19.20 2.87 -10.73
CA ILE A 356 -18.93 1.46 -11.10
C ILE A 356 -18.63 1.34 -12.59
N ASP A 357 -19.39 2.01 -13.47
CA ASP A 357 -19.13 1.97 -14.91
C ASP A 357 -17.71 2.43 -15.26
N THR A 358 -17.17 3.40 -14.50
CA THR A 358 -15.78 3.87 -14.73
C THR A 358 -14.74 2.85 -14.28
N VAL A 359 -14.96 2.16 -13.16
CA VAL A 359 -14.08 1.09 -12.70
C VAL A 359 -14.05 -0.06 -13.70
N GLU A 360 -15.24 -0.51 -14.14
CA GLU A 360 -15.37 -1.59 -15.12
C GLU A 360 -14.75 -1.24 -16.47
N ALA A 361 -14.92 0.00 -16.92
CA ALA A 361 -14.34 0.47 -18.17
C ALA A 361 -12.80 0.49 -18.11
N LEU A 362 -12.23 1.07 -17.06
CA LEU A 362 -10.77 1.18 -16.92
C LEU A 362 -10.12 -0.21 -16.83
N GLU A 363 -10.67 -1.11 -16.01
CA GLU A 363 -10.15 -2.47 -15.93
C GLU A 363 -10.26 -3.19 -17.28
N THR A 364 -11.36 -3.01 -18.00
CA THR A 364 -11.53 -3.60 -19.33
C THR A 364 -10.48 -3.07 -20.31
N PHE A 365 -10.19 -1.76 -20.34
CA PHE A 365 -9.13 -1.22 -21.19
C PHE A 365 -7.75 -1.77 -20.83
N ARG A 366 -7.45 -1.94 -19.55
CA ARG A 366 -6.21 -2.58 -19.09
C ARG A 366 -6.13 -4.05 -19.48
N ARG A 367 -7.22 -4.82 -19.37
CA ARG A 367 -7.27 -6.22 -19.82
C ARG A 367 -7.06 -6.37 -21.34
N GLN A 368 -7.49 -5.39 -22.13
CA GLN A 368 -7.25 -5.38 -23.58
C GLN A 368 -5.76 -5.29 -23.96
N THR A 369 -4.89 -4.92 -23.04
CA THR A 369 -3.44 -5.01 -23.24
C THR A 369 -2.92 -6.45 -23.32
N CYS A 370 -3.73 -7.43 -22.91
CA CYS A 370 -3.39 -8.85 -22.80
C CYS A 370 -2.21 -9.16 -21.86
N ALA A 371 -1.74 -8.19 -21.08
CA ALA A 371 -0.61 -8.32 -20.16
C ALA A 371 -1.01 -8.12 -18.69
N LEU A 372 -2.21 -7.61 -18.42
CA LEU A 372 -2.72 -7.38 -17.06
C LEU A 372 -2.82 -8.70 -16.30
N LYS A 373 -2.22 -8.74 -15.09
CA LYS A 373 -2.29 -9.89 -14.18
C LYS A 373 -3.33 -9.67 -13.07
N ASP A 374 -3.41 -8.45 -12.56
CA ASP A 374 -4.36 -7.98 -11.55
C ASP A 374 -4.36 -6.44 -11.58
N VAL A 375 -5.29 -5.81 -10.86
CA VAL A 375 -5.13 -4.41 -10.46
C VAL A 375 -4.16 -4.34 -9.28
N SER A 376 -3.41 -3.24 -9.11
CA SER A 376 -2.46 -3.12 -7.99
C SER A 376 -3.13 -2.78 -6.66
N PHE A 377 -4.39 -2.34 -6.71
CA PHE A 377 -5.32 -2.12 -5.58
C PHE A 377 -6.74 -1.91 -6.13
N PRO A 378 -7.79 -2.03 -5.28
CA PRO A 378 -9.17 -1.74 -5.71
C PRO A 378 -9.28 -0.28 -6.18
N THR A 379 -9.69 -0.09 -7.43
CA THR A 379 -9.80 1.25 -8.04
C THR A 379 -10.68 2.18 -7.21
N ILE A 380 -10.16 3.35 -6.89
CA ILE A 380 -10.90 4.44 -6.26
C ILE A 380 -11.53 5.26 -7.40
N ALA A 381 -12.85 5.32 -7.44
CA ALA A 381 -13.59 6.13 -8.40
C ALA A 381 -14.68 6.90 -7.65
N GLY A 382 -14.39 8.13 -7.29
CA GLY A 382 -15.29 8.96 -6.48
C GLY A 382 -15.70 10.23 -7.23
N THR A 383 -17.02 10.41 -7.44
CA THR A 383 -17.57 11.63 -8.03
C THR A 383 -18.22 12.51 -6.96
N GLY A 384 -18.04 13.83 -7.07
CA GLY A 384 -18.59 14.79 -6.09
C GLY A 384 -18.17 14.42 -4.65
N PRO A 385 -19.12 14.32 -3.68
CA PRO A 385 -18.82 14.03 -2.28
C PRO A 385 -18.04 12.74 -2.03
N ASN A 386 -18.20 11.71 -2.87
CA ASN A 386 -17.46 10.46 -2.73
C ASN A 386 -15.96 10.66 -3.01
N GLY A 387 -15.58 11.60 -3.89
CA GLY A 387 -14.19 11.96 -4.13
C GLY A 387 -13.47 12.57 -2.92
N ALA A 388 -14.22 13.09 -1.93
CA ALA A 388 -13.64 13.59 -0.68
C ALA A 388 -13.18 12.49 0.28
N ILE A 389 -13.55 11.23 0.04
CA ILE A 389 -13.11 10.08 0.81
C ILE A 389 -11.83 9.56 0.18
N VAL A 390 -10.69 9.75 0.84
CA VAL A 390 -9.34 9.53 0.26
C VAL A 390 -9.17 8.14 -0.35
N HIS A 391 -9.61 7.09 0.37
CA HIS A 391 -9.58 5.70 -0.07
C HIS A 391 -11.00 5.16 -0.32
N TYR A 392 -11.79 5.93 -1.07
CA TYR A 392 -13.16 5.54 -1.40
C TYR A 392 -13.19 4.23 -2.18
N ARG A 393 -13.94 3.27 -1.68
CA ARG A 393 -14.28 2.04 -2.41
C ARG A 393 -15.74 2.11 -2.80
N VAL A 394 -16.01 2.13 -4.09
CA VAL A 394 -17.37 2.10 -4.60
C VAL A 394 -18.02 0.73 -4.35
N THR A 395 -19.25 0.75 -3.87
CA THR A 395 -20.11 -0.43 -3.69
C THR A 395 -21.42 -0.20 -4.42
N ARG A 396 -22.23 -1.24 -4.61
CA ARG A 396 -23.54 -1.11 -5.27
C ARG A 396 -24.43 -0.08 -4.56
N LYS A 397 -24.35 0.04 -3.24
CA LYS A 397 -25.12 0.98 -2.44
C LYS A 397 -24.59 2.41 -2.49
N SER A 398 -23.27 2.57 -2.50
CA SER A 398 -22.63 3.89 -2.51
C SER A 398 -22.46 4.45 -3.92
N ASN A 399 -22.66 3.62 -4.96
CA ASN A 399 -22.47 3.95 -6.37
C ASN A 399 -23.25 5.20 -6.77
N ARG A 400 -22.53 6.25 -7.13
CA ARG A 400 -23.08 7.54 -7.49
C ARG A 400 -23.08 7.72 -9.01
N ARG A 401 -24.11 8.40 -9.53
CA ARG A 401 -24.18 8.87 -10.91
C ARG A 401 -23.23 10.05 -11.09
N ILE A 402 -22.47 10.06 -12.17
CA ILE A 402 -21.56 11.12 -12.56
C ILE A 402 -22.36 12.20 -13.28
N SER A 403 -22.30 13.44 -12.81
CA SER A 403 -23.14 14.52 -13.31
C SER A 403 -22.30 15.72 -13.77
N PRO A 404 -22.74 16.48 -14.78
CA PRO A 404 -22.09 17.75 -15.14
C PRO A 404 -21.97 18.69 -13.94
N GLY A 405 -20.78 19.26 -13.74
CA GLY A 405 -20.41 20.08 -12.59
C GLY A 405 -19.71 19.30 -11.48
N ASP A 406 -19.70 17.97 -11.50
CA ASP A 406 -18.90 17.15 -10.58
C ASP A 406 -17.42 17.12 -10.99
N LEU A 407 -16.55 16.85 -10.01
CA LEU A 407 -15.23 16.30 -10.27
C LEU A 407 -15.29 14.78 -10.08
N LEU A 408 -14.66 14.05 -11.01
CA LEU A 408 -14.38 12.62 -10.87
C LEU A 408 -12.92 12.45 -10.50
N LEU A 409 -12.66 11.95 -9.28
CA LEU A 409 -11.34 11.48 -8.88
C LEU A 409 -11.27 9.98 -9.18
N ILE A 410 -10.31 9.58 -10.01
CA ILE A 410 -10.03 8.18 -10.30
C ILE A 410 -8.57 7.87 -9.99
N ASP A 411 -8.37 6.93 -9.09
CA ASP A 411 -7.08 6.44 -8.63
C ASP A 411 -7.03 4.93 -8.84
N SER A 412 -6.01 4.47 -9.56
CA SER A 412 -5.97 3.11 -10.06
C SER A 412 -4.57 2.67 -10.44
N GLY A 413 -4.34 1.38 -10.35
CA GLY A 413 -3.07 0.82 -10.77
C GLY A 413 -3.22 -0.58 -11.34
N ALA A 414 -2.15 -1.08 -11.95
CA ALA A 414 -2.09 -2.37 -12.61
C ALA A 414 -0.88 -3.17 -12.15
N GLN A 415 -1.05 -4.48 -12.07
CA GLN A 415 0.02 -5.45 -11.92
C GLN A 415 0.35 -6.06 -13.27
N TYR A 416 1.53 -5.78 -13.79
CA TYR A 416 2.15 -6.43 -14.94
C TYR A 416 3.39 -7.20 -14.46
N GLU A 417 3.79 -8.28 -15.14
CA GLU A 417 4.99 -9.05 -14.73
C GLU A 417 6.28 -8.23 -14.76
N ASP A 418 6.31 -7.18 -15.56
CA ASP A 418 7.43 -6.25 -15.70
C ASP A 418 7.32 -4.97 -14.85
N GLY A 419 6.22 -4.76 -14.11
CA GLY A 419 6.09 -3.61 -13.21
C GLY A 419 4.72 -3.44 -12.60
N THR A 420 4.66 -2.62 -11.56
CA THR A 420 3.44 -2.18 -10.87
C THR A 420 3.19 -0.72 -11.22
N THR A 421 1.95 -0.36 -11.58
CA THR A 421 1.58 1.03 -11.85
C THR A 421 0.64 1.56 -10.78
N ASP A 422 0.66 2.90 -10.63
CA ASP A 422 -0.17 3.67 -9.73
C ASP A 422 -0.36 5.07 -10.30
N VAL A 423 -1.61 5.53 -10.43
CA VAL A 423 -1.92 6.82 -11.04
C VAL A 423 -3.26 7.35 -10.58
N THR A 424 -3.29 8.63 -10.19
CA THR A 424 -4.53 9.36 -9.96
C THR A 424 -4.71 10.47 -10.98
N ARG A 425 -5.94 10.58 -11.49
CA ARG A 425 -6.40 11.76 -12.23
C ARG A 425 -7.71 12.29 -11.64
N THR A 426 -7.80 13.61 -11.55
CA THR A 426 -9.04 14.32 -11.27
C THR A 426 -9.53 14.97 -12.55
N ILE A 427 -10.78 14.71 -12.92
CA ILE A 427 -11.39 15.05 -14.20
C ILE A 427 -12.62 15.91 -13.95
N ALA A 428 -12.73 17.05 -14.62
CA ALA A 428 -13.94 17.85 -14.58
C ALA A 428 -15.00 17.28 -15.52
N ILE A 429 -16.21 17.12 -15.02
CA ILE A 429 -17.35 16.73 -15.84
C ILE A 429 -18.11 17.99 -16.22
N GLY A 430 -17.87 18.49 -17.44
CA GLY A 430 -18.35 19.80 -17.87
C GLY A 430 -17.51 20.96 -17.31
N ALA A 431 -18.14 22.10 -17.04
CA ALA A 431 -17.41 23.29 -16.59
C ALA A 431 -17.13 23.25 -15.08
N PRO A 432 -15.85 23.28 -14.64
CA PRO A 432 -15.50 23.36 -13.22
C PRO A 432 -15.74 24.78 -12.67
N SER A 433 -15.98 24.88 -11.35
CA SER A 433 -16.02 26.16 -10.64
C SER A 433 -14.63 26.79 -10.48
N ASP A 434 -14.60 28.11 -10.22
CA ASP A 434 -13.33 28.81 -9.96
C ASP A 434 -12.62 28.26 -8.70
N GLU A 435 -13.37 27.85 -7.67
CA GLU A 435 -12.79 27.20 -6.51
C GLU A 435 -12.12 25.86 -6.88
N MET A 436 -12.79 25.03 -7.68
CA MET A 436 -12.20 23.75 -8.13
C MET A 436 -10.89 23.98 -8.90
N ARG A 437 -10.86 24.99 -9.77
CA ARG A 437 -9.67 25.37 -10.52
C ARG A 437 -8.55 25.88 -9.62
N ASP A 438 -8.86 26.75 -8.64
CA ASP A 438 -7.87 27.22 -7.66
C ASP A 438 -7.28 26.05 -6.87
N ARG A 439 -8.12 25.16 -6.32
CA ARG A 439 -7.66 24.02 -5.51
C ARG A 439 -6.84 23.03 -6.34
N PHE A 440 -7.32 22.70 -7.53
CA PHE A 440 -6.60 21.82 -8.45
C PHE A 440 -5.23 22.39 -8.85
N THR A 441 -5.16 23.69 -9.16
CA THR A 441 -3.91 24.30 -9.56
C THR A 441 -2.90 24.36 -8.42
N ARG A 442 -3.34 24.54 -7.16
CA ARG A 442 -2.45 24.46 -5.98
C ARG A 442 -1.88 23.04 -5.79
N VAL A 443 -2.72 22.02 -5.93
CA VAL A 443 -2.28 20.61 -5.89
C VAL A 443 -1.29 20.34 -7.03
N LEU A 444 -1.60 20.78 -8.26
CA LEU A 444 -0.73 20.63 -9.42
C LEU A 444 0.65 21.27 -9.20
N ARG A 445 0.69 22.49 -8.64
CA ARG A 445 1.96 23.17 -8.32
C ARG A 445 2.80 22.37 -7.33
N GLY A 446 2.16 21.78 -6.32
CA GLY A 446 2.83 20.88 -5.37
C GLY A 446 3.37 19.63 -6.05
N HIS A 447 2.59 19.02 -6.92
CA HIS A 447 3.00 17.88 -7.74
C HIS A 447 4.22 18.23 -8.64
N ILE A 448 4.17 19.35 -9.33
CA ILE A 448 5.27 19.84 -10.18
C ILE A 448 6.52 20.14 -9.33
N ALA A 449 6.37 20.68 -8.13
CA ALA A 449 7.50 20.99 -7.27
C ALA A 449 8.29 19.74 -6.86
N ILE A 450 7.60 18.62 -6.58
CA ILE A 450 8.24 17.32 -6.36
C ILE A 450 8.89 16.80 -7.65
N ALA A 451 8.14 16.73 -8.75
CA ALA A 451 8.64 16.17 -10.03
C ALA A 451 9.90 16.89 -10.55
N ARG A 452 10.07 18.18 -10.22
CA ARG A 452 11.22 19.00 -10.60
C ARG A 452 12.32 19.10 -9.56
N ALA A 453 12.15 18.45 -8.39
CA ALA A 453 13.11 18.58 -7.32
C ALA A 453 14.50 18.04 -7.73
N ILE A 454 15.53 18.83 -7.44
CA ILE A 454 16.93 18.41 -7.48
C ILE A 454 17.43 18.42 -6.05
N PHE A 455 18.01 17.32 -5.61
CA PHE A 455 18.38 17.16 -4.20
C PHE A 455 19.70 16.37 -4.04
N PRO A 456 20.53 16.70 -3.04
CA PRO A 456 21.78 15.99 -2.79
C PRO A 456 21.55 14.57 -2.30
N ASP A 457 22.56 13.70 -2.49
CA ASP A 457 22.56 12.37 -1.87
C ASP A 457 22.37 12.49 -0.35
N GLY A 458 21.59 11.57 0.22
CA GLY A 458 21.24 11.57 1.63
C GLY A 458 19.96 12.35 1.97
N THR A 459 19.35 13.04 1.02
CA THR A 459 18.04 13.69 1.21
C THR A 459 16.97 12.65 1.46
N THR A 460 16.12 12.92 2.45
CA THR A 460 14.99 12.06 2.85
C THR A 460 13.66 12.58 2.28
N GLY A 461 12.67 11.69 2.20
CA GLY A 461 11.34 12.11 1.77
C GLY A 461 10.68 13.14 2.68
N ALA A 462 11.00 13.14 3.98
CA ALA A 462 10.51 14.16 4.92
C ALA A 462 10.95 15.58 4.56
N GLN A 463 12.14 15.74 3.97
CA GLN A 463 12.63 17.03 3.51
C GLN A 463 11.90 17.51 2.25
N LEU A 464 11.41 16.59 1.40
CA LEU A 464 10.70 16.91 0.17
C LEU A 464 9.19 17.11 0.36
N ASP A 465 8.58 16.49 1.36
CA ASP A 465 7.12 16.51 1.60
C ASP A 465 6.54 17.94 1.63
N SER A 466 7.25 18.89 2.21
CA SER A 466 6.83 20.29 2.27
C SER A 466 6.75 20.96 0.89
N PHE A 467 7.49 20.49 -0.10
CA PHE A 467 7.42 21.04 -1.46
C PHE A 467 6.04 20.83 -2.08
N ALA A 468 5.42 19.68 -1.81
CA ALA A 468 4.07 19.39 -2.26
C ALA A 468 3.00 20.21 -1.53
N ARG A 469 3.21 20.53 -0.25
CA ARG A 469 2.20 21.15 0.61
C ARG A 469 2.19 22.67 0.59
N GLN A 470 3.31 23.31 0.27
CA GLN A 470 3.51 24.75 0.44
C GLN A 470 2.44 25.62 -0.22
N PHE A 471 1.92 25.21 -1.40
CA PHE A 471 0.93 26.00 -2.14
C PHE A 471 -0.48 25.88 -1.55
N LEU A 472 -0.78 24.78 -0.87
CA LEU A 472 -1.99 24.62 -0.08
C LEU A 472 -1.88 25.38 1.24
N TRP A 473 -0.74 25.31 1.94
CA TRP A 473 -0.51 26.06 3.19
C TRP A 473 -0.65 27.56 3.02
N GLN A 474 -0.22 28.12 1.89
CA GLN A 474 -0.42 29.55 1.55
C GLN A 474 -1.89 29.96 1.49
N ALA A 475 -2.80 28.99 1.32
CA ALA A 475 -4.25 29.21 1.34
C ALA A 475 -4.92 28.69 2.63
N GLY A 476 -4.14 28.31 3.65
CA GLY A 476 -4.65 27.72 4.90
C GLY A 476 -5.24 26.32 4.72
N LEU A 477 -4.77 25.56 3.73
CA LEU A 477 -5.24 24.23 3.36
C LEU A 477 -4.12 23.20 3.53
N ASP A 478 -4.49 21.92 3.69
CA ASP A 478 -3.57 20.77 3.70
C ASP A 478 -4.32 19.50 3.31
N PHE A 479 -3.60 18.36 3.28
CA PHE A 479 -4.14 17.02 3.12
C PHE A 479 -3.53 16.06 4.16
N GLU A 480 -4.30 15.03 4.56
CA GLU A 480 -4.01 14.20 5.74
C GLU A 480 -3.31 12.86 5.40
N HIS A 481 -2.72 12.72 4.23
CA HIS A 481 -1.94 11.55 3.84
C HIS A 481 -0.50 11.89 3.45
N GLY A 482 0.34 10.92 3.20
CA GLY A 482 1.69 11.13 2.67
C GLY A 482 1.65 11.70 1.26
N THR A 483 2.67 12.45 0.87
CA THR A 483 2.83 12.94 -0.51
C THR A 483 3.22 11.80 -1.46
N GLY A 484 3.80 10.71 -0.93
CA GLY A 484 4.16 9.56 -1.73
C GLY A 484 4.75 8.41 -0.93
N HIS A 485 4.75 7.25 -1.54
CA HIS A 485 5.27 5.99 -1.02
C HIS A 485 6.15 5.30 -2.07
N GLY A 486 6.98 4.34 -1.65
CA GLY A 486 7.69 3.47 -2.58
C GLY A 486 6.75 2.52 -3.31
N VAL A 487 7.17 2.05 -4.48
CA VAL A 487 6.42 1.10 -5.31
C VAL A 487 7.31 -0.07 -5.69
N GLY A 488 6.77 -1.29 -5.58
CA GLY A 488 7.46 -2.53 -5.92
C GLY A 488 7.53 -2.79 -7.43
N SER A 489 8.37 -3.74 -7.82
CA SER A 489 8.42 -4.24 -9.20
C SER A 489 7.67 -5.57 -9.27
N TYR A 490 6.42 -5.52 -9.75
CA TYR A 490 5.47 -6.63 -9.70
C TYR A 490 5.39 -7.23 -8.28
N LEU A 491 5.20 -6.34 -7.31
CA LEU A 491 5.00 -6.63 -5.88
C LEU A 491 4.01 -5.61 -5.29
N SER A 492 4.18 -5.19 -4.03
CA SER A 492 3.27 -4.24 -3.41
C SER A 492 3.29 -2.88 -4.11
N VAL A 493 2.11 -2.30 -4.31
CA VAL A 493 1.98 -0.90 -4.71
C VAL A 493 2.53 0.03 -3.62
N HIS A 494 2.32 -0.31 -2.35
CA HIS A 494 2.91 0.37 -1.19
C HIS A 494 4.16 -0.38 -0.71
N GLU A 495 5.33 0.00 -1.18
CA GLU A 495 6.59 -0.64 -0.82
C GLU A 495 7.48 0.28 0.03
N GLY A 496 7.78 -0.14 1.27
CA GLY A 496 8.80 0.51 2.07
C GLY A 496 10.24 0.22 1.59
N PRO A 497 11.26 0.85 2.20
CA PRO A 497 11.19 1.78 3.33
C PRO A 497 11.05 3.25 2.92
N ALA A 498 11.22 3.58 1.62
CA ALA A 498 11.18 4.96 1.13
C ALA A 498 9.74 5.49 1.05
N ARG A 499 9.56 6.74 1.45
CA ARG A 499 8.29 7.48 1.30
C ARG A 499 8.53 8.97 1.34
N ILE A 500 7.67 9.75 0.69
CA ILE A 500 7.64 11.21 0.78
C ILE A 500 6.53 11.58 1.77
N SER A 501 6.88 11.80 3.02
CA SER A 501 5.94 12.16 4.10
C SER A 501 6.70 12.68 5.30
N LYS A 502 6.01 13.28 6.28
CA LYS A 502 6.59 13.73 7.56
C LYS A 502 7.43 12.64 8.26
N LEU A 503 7.11 11.37 8.05
CA LEU A 503 7.78 10.22 8.65
C LEU A 503 8.78 9.56 7.71
N GLY A 504 9.04 10.12 6.54
CA GLY A 504 9.95 9.57 5.54
C GLY A 504 11.41 9.85 5.86
N THR A 505 12.02 9.09 6.76
CA THR A 505 13.39 9.30 7.26
C THR A 505 14.45 8.52 6.47
N THR A 506 14.05 7.61 5.59
CA THR A 506 14.98 6.87 4.74
C THR A 506 15.51 7.78 3.63
N PRO A 507 16.86 7.88 3.45
CA PRO A 507 17.42 8.60 2.33
C PRO A 507 16.99 8.01 0.99
N LEU A 508 16.57 8.87 0.07
CA LEU A 508 16.21 8.47 -1.29
C LEU A 508 17.46 8.11 -2.09
N LYS A 509 17.41 6.97 -2.78
CA LYS A 509 18.53 6.45 -3.59
C LYS A 509 18.11 6.28 -5.04
N ARG A 510 19.05 6.45 -5.96
CA ARG A 510 18.86 6.15 -7.38
C ARG A 510 18.36 4.73 -7.58
N GLY A 511 17.36 4.56 -8.43
CA GLY A 511 16.65 3.30 -8.65
C GLY A 511 15.43 3.10 -7.76
N MET A 512 15.17 3.95 -6.77
CA MET A 512 13.91 3.94 -6.02
C MET A 512 12.78 4.53 -6.88
N ILE A 513 11.61 3.91 -6.81
CA ILE A 513 10.38 4.37 -7.46
C ILE A 513 9.41 4.79 -6.35
N LEU A 514 8.89 6.01 -6.45
CA LEU A 514 7.96 6.56 -5.47
C LEU A 514 6.74 7.19 -6.17
N SER A 515 5.59 7.18 -5.52
CA SER A 515 4.47 8.00 -5.91
C SER A 515 4.72 9.47 -5.57
N ASN A 516 4.06 10.36 -6.31
CA ASN A 516 4.01 11.80 -6.10
C ASN A 516 2.54 12.20 -6.25
N GLU A 517 1.80 12.22 -5.14
CA GLU A 517 0.33 12.19 -5.08
C GLU A 517 -0.31 13.23 -4.15
N PRO A 518 0.09 14.50 -4.17
CA PRO A 518 -0.57 15.51 -3.35
C PRO A 518 -2.07 15.62 -3.68
N GLY A 519 -2.88 16.01 -2.70
CA GLY A 519 -4.32 16.10 -2.87
C GLY A 519 -4.96 17.24 -2.08
N TYR A 520 -6.27 17.40 -2.25
CA TYR A 520 -7.15 18.27 -1.47
C TYR A 520 -8.55 17.63 -1.40
N TYR A 521 -9.13 17.61 -0.20
CA TYR A 521 -10.40 16.92 0.03
C TYR A 521 -11.36 17.83 0.80
N LYS A 522 -12.46 18.21 0.15
CA LYS A 522 -13.52 19.02 0.75
C LYS A 522 -14.69 18.12 1.12
N THR A 523 -14.85 17.86 2.41
CA THR A 523 -15.92 17.00 2.94
C THR A 523 -17.28 17.37 2.34
N ASP A 524 -18.05 16.37 1.95
CA ASP A 524 -19.36 16.46 1.32
C ASP A 524 -19.43 17.26 0.00
N ALA A 525 -18.27 17.54 -0.61
CA ALA A 525 -18.20 18.30 -1.86
C ALA A 525 -17.42 17.58 -2.98
N TYR A 526 -16.10 17.47 -2.86
CA TYR A 526 -15.25 16.84 -3.87
C TYR A 526 -13.85 16.55 -3.34
N GLY A 527 -13.11 15.69 -4.05
CA GLY A 527 -11.69 15.43 -3.84
C GLY A 527 -10.87 15.72 -5.08
N ILE A 528 -9.61 16.10 -4.86
CA ILE A 528 -8.60 16.30 -5.88
C ILE A 528 -7.35 15.53 -5.47
N ARG A 529 -6.80 14.72 -6.38
CA ARG A 529 -5.47 14.11 -6.28
C ARG A 529 -4.86 14.09 -7.68
N ILE A 530 -3.58 14.42 -7.77
CA ILE A 530 -2.79 14.32 -9.00
C ILE A 530 -1.59 13.46 -8.68
N GLU A 531 -1.47 12.32 -9.36
CA GLU A 531 -0.44 11.34 -9.06
C GLU A 531 0.29 10.86 -10.29
N ASN A 532 1.60 10.80 -10.17
CA ASN A 532 2.50 10.07 -11.06
C ASN A 532 3.48 9.25 -10.22
N LEU A 533 4.05 8.20 -10.82
CA LEU A 533 5.22 7.53 -10.28
C LEU A 533 6.50 8.20 -10.79
N GLU A 534 7.45 8.34 -9.87
CA GLU A 534 8.73 9.00 -10.08
C GLU A 534 9.88 8.04 -9.77
N LEU A 535 10.81 7.91 -10.71
CA LEU A 535 12.06 7.17 -10.52
C LEU A 535 13.16 8.13 -10.08
N VAL A 536 13.85 7.83 -8.99
CA VAL A 536 15.04 8.59 -8.55
C VAL A 536 16.21 8.27 -9.48
N ILE A 537 16.73 9.30 -10.15
CA ILE A 537 17.88 9.22 -11.05
C ILE A 537 18.99 10.18 -10.62
N GLY A 538 20.20 9.99 -11.14
CA GLY A 538 21.26 11.00 -11.00
C GLY A 538 20.95 12.23 -11.84
N ALA A 539 21.24 13.42 -11.33
CA ALA A 539 21.18 14.65 -12.09
C ALA A 539 22.60 15.16 -12.41
N ASP A 540 22.77 15.70 -13.63
CA ASP A 540 23.97 16.41 -14.02
C ASP A 540 23.70 17.91 -13.90
N VAL A 541 24.34 18.55 -12.92
CA VAL A 541 24.21 19.99 -12.67
C VAL A 541 25.58 20.64 -12.81
N ALA A 542 25.70 21.54 -13.76
CA ALA A 542 26.95 22.24 -14.02
C ALA A 542 27.45 22.97 -12.78
N GLY A 543 28.69 22.70 -12.36
CA GLY A 543 29.29 23.29 -11.17
C GLY A 543 28.83 22.71 -9.84
N ALA A 544 28.11 21.58 -9.83
CA ALA A 544 27.70 20.92 -8.60
C ALA A 544 28.92 20.50 -7.75
N GLU A 545 28.90 20.85 -6.48
CA GLU A 545 29.95 20.45 -5.50
C GLU A 545 29.64 19.11 -4.82
N LYS A 546 28.43 18.58 -5.02
CA LYS A 546 27.94 17.32 -4.44
C LYS A 546 27.19 16.50 -5.49
N PRO A 547 27.19 15.17 -5.38
CA PRO A 547 26.30 14.33 -6.15
C PRO A 547 24.83 14.73 -5.88
N VAL A 548 24.07 14.93 -6.94
CA VAL A 548 22.64 15.29 -6.85
C VAL A 548 21.78 14.32 -7.62
N ASN A 549 20.54 14.19 -7.18
CA ASN A 549 19.49 13.38 -7.75
C ASN A 549 18.38 14.26 -8.28
N ALA A 550 17.59 13.68 -9.18
CA ALA A 550 16.34 14.24 -9.70
C ALA A 550 15.32 13.10 -9.83
N PHE A 551 14.14 13.44 -10.31
CA PHE A 551 13.10 12.48 -10.64
C PHE A 551 12.93 12.37 -12.16
N GLU A 552 12.73 11.13 -12.63
CA GLU A 552 12.16 10.81 -13.93
C GLU A 552 10.71 10.40 -13.73
N THR A 553 9.77 11.18 -14.25
CA THR A 553 8.35 10.82 -14.19
C THR A 553 8.06 9.62 -15.09
N LEU A 554 7.57 8.53 -14.54
CA LEU A 554 7.28 7.28 -15.28
C LEU A 554 5.87 7.29 -15.89
N THR A 555 4.89 7.84 -15.17
CA THR A 555 3.49 7.87 -15.57
C THR A 555 3.28 8.75 -16.80
N LEU A 556 2.52 8.25 -17.78
CA LEU A 556 2.25 8.89 -19.05
C LEU A 556 0.73 9.04 -19.25
N ALA A 557 0.11 10.00 -18.57
CA ALA A 557 -1.32 10.30 -18.69
C ALA A 557 -1.54 11.81 -18.68
N PRO A 558 -2.43 12.36 -19.52
CA PRO A 558 -2.73 13.79 -19.53
C PRO A 558 -3.28 14.26 -18.18
N ILE A 559 -2.95 15.49 -17.80
CA ILE A 559 -3.55 16.21 -16.68
C ILE A 559 -4.66 17.10 -17.23
N ASP A 560 -5.83 17.12 -16.60
CA ASP A 560 -7.00 17.84 -17.10
C ASP A 560 -6.75 19.35 -17.19
N ARG A 561 -6.66 19.86 -18.42
CA ARG A 561 -6.35 21.27 -18.73
C ARG A 561 -7.48 22.23 -18.32
N SER A 562 -8.72 21.74 -18.27
CA SER A 562 -9.89 22.56 -17.92
C SER A 562 -9.88 22.99 -16.44
N LEU A 563 -9.19 22.22 -15.59
CA LEU A 563 -9.03 22.48 -14.15
C LEU A 563 -7.84 23.41 -13.83
N ILE A 564 -7.06 23.82 -14.82
CA ILE A 564 -5.85 24.61 -14.59
C ILE A 564 -6.14 26.11 -14.75
N ASP A 565 -5.85 26.89 -13.71
CA ASP A 565 -5.72 28.33 -13.81
C ASP A 565 -4.27 28.69 -14.17
N VAL A 566 -4.05 28.99 -15.46
CA VAL A 566 -2.70 29.27 -16.00
C VAL A 566 -2.07 30.49 -15.33
N ASN A 567 -2.86 31.44 -14.84
CA ASN A 567 -2.35 32.65 -14.16
C ASN A 567 -1.71 32.36 -12.81
N MET A 568 -2.02 31.21 -12.20
CA MET A 568 -1.40 30.77 -10.95
C MET A 568 -0.06 30.07 -11.18
N LEU A 569 0.27 29.66 -12.40
CA LEU A 569 1.51 28.96 -12.73
C LEU A 569 2.64 29.96 -13.01
N SER A 570 3.82 29.68 -12.48
CA SER A 570 5.04 30.35 -12.94
C SER A 570 5.42 29.86 -14.34
N ALA A 571 6.23 30.63 -15.06
CA ALA A 571 6.72 30.26 -16.39
C ALA A 571 7.43 28.88 -16.39
N THR A 572 8.11 28.54 -15.32
CA THR A 572 8.81 27.25 -15.18
C THR A 572 7.86 26.09 -14.88
N GLU A 573 6.79 26.32 -14.14
CA GLU A 573 5.74 25.32 -13.90
C GLU A 573 4.95 25.06 -15.18
N LEU A 574 4.57 26.11 -15.90
CA LEU A 574 3.88 26.01 -17.19
C LEU A 574 4.74 25.29 -18.24
N LYS A 575 6.03 25.61 -18.29
CA LYS A 575 6.96 24.89 -19.19
C LYS A 575 7.02 23.40 -18.87
N TRP A 576 7.17 23.04 -17.58
CA TRP A 576 7.20 21.62 -17.18
C TRP A 576 5.93 20.89 -17.61
N LEU A 577 4.77 21.49 -17.39
CA LEU A 577 3.49 20.91 -17.76
C LEU A 577 3.36 20.68 -19.27
N ASN A 578 3.75 21.67 -20.08
CA ASN A 578 3.71 21.56 -21.53
C ASN A 578 4.71 20.50 -22.04
N ASP A 579 5.92 20.46 -21.50
CA ASP A 579 6.93 19.45 -21.84
C ASP A 579 6.44 18.03 -21.44
N TYR A 580 5.77 17.91 -20.28
CA TYR A 580 5.17 16.66 -19.83
C TYR A 580 4.06 16.19 -20.79
N HIS A 581 3.13 17.06 -21.17
CA HIS A 581 2.07 16.77 -22.11
C HIS A 581 2.62 16.38 -23.50
N GLU A 582 3.62 17.09 -24.00
CA GLU A 582 4.30 16.75 -25.26
C GLU A 582 4.91 15.34 -25.20
N ARG A 583 5.57 15.01 -24.07
CA ARG A 583 6.13 13.68 -23.86
C ARG A 583 5.05 12.60 -23.82
N VAL A 584 3.92 12.83 -23.14
CA VAL A 584 2.76 11.92 -23.11
C VAL A 584 2.26 11.68 -24.52
N ASN A 585 2.01 12.74 -25.30
CA ASN A 585 1.55 12.63 -26.68
C ASN A 585 2.51 11.80 -27.54
N ARG A 586 3.78 12.15 -27.54
CA ARG A 586 4.81 11.47 -28.32
C ARG A 586 4.95 10.00 -27.97
N ALA A 587 4.81 9.66 -26.69
CA ALA A 587 4.95 8.29 -26.21
C ALA A 587 3.70 7.44 -26.49
N VAL A 588 2.50 7.99 -26.36
CA VAL A 588 1.25 7.20 -26.37
C VAL A 588 0.59 7.16 -27.76
N ARG A 589 0.58 8.30 -28.46
CA ARG A 589 -0.14 8.46 -29.74
C ARG A 589 0.17 7.38 -30.81
N PRO A 590 1.45 6.95 -30.99
CA PRO A 590 1.77 5.89 -31.98
C PRO A 590 1.13 4.54 -31.68
N HIS A 591 0.77 4.27 -30.42
CA HIS A 591 0.22 3.00 -29.96
C HIS A 591 -1.32 2.97 -29.87
N LEU A 592 -1.99 4.07 -30.23
CA LEU A 592 -3.44 4.14 -30.32
C LEU A 592 -3.91 3.68 -31.70
N ASP A 593 -4.99 2.87 -31.73
CA ASP A 593 -5.49 2.29 -32.97
C ASP A 593 -6.50 3.20 -33.68
N ASP A 594 -7.35 3.92 -32.93
CA ASP A 594 -8.43 4.72 -33.48
C ASP A 594 -8.10 6.22 -33.55
N ASN A 595 -8.61 6.86 -34.60
CA ASN A 595 -8.35 8.28 -34.86
C ASN A 595 -9.06 9.21 -33.87
N ALA A 596 -10.20 8.81 -33.30
CA ALA A 596 -10.93 9.66 -32.35
C ALA A 596 -10.14 9.83 -31.07
N THR A 597 -9.59 8.74 -30.52
CA THR A 597 -8.71 8.78 -29.34
C THR A 597 -7.41 9.53 -29.63
N LYS A 598 -6.84 9.40 -30.85
CA LYS A 598 -5.64 10.20 -31.25
C LYS A 598 -5.91 11.70 -31.25
N LEU A 599 -7.03 12.12 -31.82
CA LEU A 599 -7.42 13.54 -31.85
C LEU A 599 -7.72 14.06 -30.44
N TRP A 600 -8.42 13.27 -29.62
CA TRP A 600 -8.65 13.61 -28.23
C TRP A 600 -7.32 13.81 -27.47
N LEU A 601 -6.35 12.91 -27.66
CA LEU A 601 -5.03 13.02 -27.01
C LEU A 601 -4.29 14.28 -27.49
N ASP A 602 -4.35 14.60 -28.79
CA ASP A 602 -3.76 15.81 -29.33
C ASP A 602 -4.33 17.08 -28.66
N GLU A 603 -5.65 17.11 -28.42
CA GLU A 603 -6.33 18.20 -27.72
C GLU A 603 -6.00 18.22 -26.21
N ALA A 604 -6.05 17.06 -25.55
CA ALA A 604 -5.78 16.92 -24.11
C ALA A 604 -4.33 17.28 -23.74
N THR A 605 -3.42 17.17 -24.69
CA THR A 605 -1.98 17.47 -24.51
C THR A 605 -1.52 18.75 -25.20
N ALA A 606 -2.42 19.51 -25.84
CA ALA A 606 -2.06 20.77 -26.49
C ALA A 606 -1.48 21.77 -25.48
N ALA A 607 -0.45 22.51 -25.88
CA ALA A 607 0.21 23.45 -25.00
C ALA A 607 -0.74 24.51 -24.44
N LEU A 608 -0.62 24.79 -23.15
CA LEU A 608 -1.25 25.94 -22.50
C LEU A 608 -0.39 27.17 -22.73
N LEU A 609 -1.03 28.29 -23.05
CA LEU A 609 -0.36 29.58 -23.28
C LEU A 609 -0.65 30.49 -22.07
N PRO A 610 0.30 31.35 -21.68
CA PRO A 610 0.01 32.42 -20.72
C PRO A 610 -1.02 33.38 -21.35
N LEU A 611 -1.97 33.83 -20.51
CA LEU A 611 -2.99 34.81 -20.93
C LEU A 611 -2.37 36.19 -21.14
#